data_0cc897a8a4bbf3d61fa9e00240561233
#
_entry.id   0cc897a8a4bbf3d61fa9e00240561233
#
_cell.length_a   1.000
_cell.length_b   1.000
_cell.length_c   1.000
_cell.angle_alpha   90.00
_cell.angle_beta   90.00
_cell.angle_gamma   90.00
#
_symmetry.space_group_name_H-M   'P 1'
#
loop_
_entity.id
_entity.type
_entity.pdbx_description
1 polymer ?
#
loop_
_entity_poly.entity_id
_entity_poly.type
_entity_poly.pdbx_seq_one_letter_code
_entity_poly.pdbx_strand_id
1 'polypeptide(L)'
;MKTPLWFPQSFFARTLWLVLIVVLFSKALTLVYLLMNEDVIVDRQYSHGAALTIRAGWAADEESRAAIAKASGLRWVPSSADQPGEQHWPYTEIFQRQMQMELGPDTETRLRIHQPSQLWVRAPSLGEGWLAVPLYPHPLRGQRIWSVLGWFLGIGLLSTAAAWIFVRQLSQPLKRLVVAARQFGQGRSVRLPLGPETPSEMAEVYRAFNQMAEDIEQGGRERELMLAGVSHDLRTPLTRLRLSLELLPESEREMVEDMVRDIEDMDAILDQFLAFIRDGRDEPVEEGDLTDLVREVVAPFNQTREQVRMALQPVPAMPLRRVSMKRLLGNLIDNALNHGGGSVEVASYVAGESAAPYVVLSVLDRGQGIDPAEVDSIFNPFIRGDKARGGKGTGLGLAIVKRIAAQHGGSVELRNRDGGGLEARVCLPLGLLLPRGAA
;
A
#
# COMPACT_ATOMS: atom_id res chain seq x y z
N MET A 1 11.80 -20.27 0.27
CA MET A 1 11.50 -20.31 1.70
C MET A 1 10.16 -19.61 1.90
N LYS A 2 9.10 -20.36 2.28
CA LYS A 2 7.78 -19.78 2.57
C LYS A 2 7.89 -19.03 3.89
N THR A 3 7.66 -17.72 3.87
CA THR A 3 7.59 -16.91 5.10
C THR A 3 6.51 -17.49 6.01
N PRO A 4 6.78 -17.70 7.31
CA PRO A 4 5.79 -18.25 8.21
C PRO A 4 4.55 -17.34 8.26
N LEU A 5 3.37 -17.94 8.32
CA LEU A 5 2.04 -17.30 8.35
C LEU A 5 1.86 -16.24 9.46
N TRP A 6 2.80 -16.17 10.41
CA TRP A 6 2.82 -15.24 11.54
C TRP A 6 3.52 -13.89 11.24
N PHE A 7 4.21 -13.75 10.11
CA PHE A 7 4.91 -12.51 9.81
C PHE A 7 4.01 -11.61 8.97
N PRO A 8 3.62 -10.45 9.48
CA PRO A 8 2.72 -9.55 8.76
C PRO A 8 3.37 -9.09 7.45
N GLN A 9 2.65 -9.22 6.35
CA GLN A 9 3.16 -8.83 5.01
C GLN A 9 3.20 -7.32 4.80
N SER A 10 2.42 -6.55 5.57
CA SER A 10 2.39 -5.09 5.50
C SER A 10 3.56 -4.48 6.27
N PHE A 11 4.24 -3.49 5.67
CA PHE A 11 5.28 -2.69 6.33
C PHE A 11 4.78 -2.08 7.65
N PHE A 12 3.55 -1.59 7.66
CA PHE A 12 2.84 -1.11 8.85
C PHE A 12 2.80 -2.15 9.97
N ALA A 13 2.35 -3.34 9.66
CA ALA A 13 2.22 -4.39 10.65
C ALA A 13 3.59 -4.87 11.15
N ARG A 14 4.62 -4.87 10.30
CA ARG A 14 6.01 -5.19 10.70
C ARG A 14 6.56 -4.16 11.66
N THR A 15 6.36 -2.86 11.40
CA THR A 15 6.82 -1.77 12.26
C THR A 15 6.09 -1.79 13.60
N LEU A 16 4.77 -2.01 13.59
CA LEU A 16 3.98 -2.16 14.81
C LEU A 16 4.46 -3.34 15.66
N TRP A 17 4.68 -4.51 15.04
CA TRP A 17 5.22 -5.69 15.71
C TRP A 17 6.61 -5.47 16.28
N LEU A 18 7.49 -4.82 15.53
CA LEU A 18 8.85 -4.53 15.99
C LEU A 18 8.83 -3.59 17.20
N VAL A 19 8.04 -2.51 17.17
CA VAL A 19 7.87 -1.59 18.29
C VAL A 19 7.28 -2.32 19.51
N LEU A 20 6.25 -3.14 19.29
CA LEU A 20 5.62 -3.92 20.35
C LEU A 20 6.63 -4.89 21.00
N ILE A 21 7.41 -5.61 20.21
CA ILE A 21 8.44 -6.56 20.71
C ILE A 21 9.50 -5.81 21.52
N VAL A 22 10.01 -4.69 21.01
CA VAL A 22 11.03 -3.89 21.72
C VAL A 22 10.51 -3.37 23.05
N VAL A 23 9.28 -2.86 23.09
CA VAL A 23 8.63 -2.38 24.32
C VAL A 23 8.43 -3.53 25.32
N LEU A 24 7.90 -4.67 24.87
CA LEU A 24 7.68 -5.84 25.72
C LEU A 24 9.00 -6.39 26.28
N PHE A 25 10.04 -6.48 25.44
CA PHE A 25 11.37 -6.95 25.85
C PHE A 25 12.02 -6.00 26.87
N SER A 26 11.97 -4.68 26.61
CA SER A 26 12.46 -3.67 27.56
C SER A 26 11.74 -3.76 28.89
N LYS A 27 10.43 -4.00 28.90
CA LYS A 27 9.64 -4.15 30.12
C LYS A 27 9.94 -5.46 30.86
N ALA A 28 10.10 -6.56 30.13
CA ALA A 28 10.51 -7.83 30.73
C ALA A 28 11.88 -7.70 31.41
N LEU A 29 12.85 -7.04 30.75
CA LEU A 29 14.19 -6.81 31.32
C LEU A 29 14.13 -5.95 32.60
N THR A 30 13.31 -4.88 32.59
CA THR A 30 13.12 -4.02 33.76
C THR A 30 12.46 -4.79 34.90
N LEU A 31 11.48 -5.65 34.61
CA LEU A 31 10.83 -6.50 35.62
C LEU A 31 11.83 -7.48 36.25
N VAL A 32 12.61 -8.17 35.41
CA VAL A 32 13.66 -9.10 35.90
C VAL A 32 14.67 -8.34 36.78
N TYR A 33 15.11 -7.15 36.34
CA TYR A 33 16.02 -6.31 37.12
C TYR A 33 15.43 -5.92 38.49
N LEU A 34 14.16 -5.48 38.53
CA LEU A 34 13.47 -5.14 39.77
C LEU A 34 13.32 -6.33 40.70
N LEU A 35 12.90 -7.49 40.16
CA LEU A 35 12.74 -8.72 40.95
C LEU A 35 14.09 -9.21 41.49
N MET A 36 15.18 -9.10 40.75
CA MET A 36 16.52 -9.48 41.20
C MET A 36 17.13 -8.54 42.22
N ASN A 37 16.83 -7.25 42.19
CA ASN A 37 17.39 -6.27 43.11
C ASN A 37 16.54 -5.99 44.36
N GLU A 38 15.24 -6.31 44.32
CA GLU A 38 14.35 -6.01 45.43
C GLU A 38 14.71 -6.83 46.71
N ASP A 39 15.04 -8.08 46.52
CA ASP A 39 15.40 -8.98 47.64
C ASP A 39 16.75 -8.53 48.25
N VAL A 40 17.72 -8.11 47.46
CA VAL A 40 19.06 -7.73 47.97
C VAL A 40 19.01 -6.45 48.81
N ILE A 41 18.17 -5.45 48.44
CA ILE A 41 18.10 -4.17 49.19
C ILE A 41 17.33 -4.38 50.50
N VAL A 42 16.22 -5.09 50.46
CA VAL A 42 15.40 -5.37 51.65
C VAL A 42 16.18 -6.25 52.65
N ASP A 43 16.84 -7.29 52.15
CA ASP A 43 17.63 -8.20 52.98
C ASP A 43 18.83 -7.49 53.67
N ARG A 44 19.49 -6.56 53.02
CA ARG A 44 20.57 -5.75 53.61
C ARG A 44 20.08 -4.83 54.75
N GLN A 45 18.97 -4.09 54.51
CA GLN A 45 18.41 -3.22 55.55
C GLN A 45 17.92 -4.02 56.77
N TYR A 46 17.25 -5.18 56.51
CA TYR A 46 16.81 -6.05 57.56
C TYR A 46 17.99 -6.64 58.36
N SER A 47 19.02 -7.12 57.69
CA SER A 47 20.21 -7.70 58.31
C SER A 47 20.97 -6.65 59.15
N HIS A 48 21.08 -5.45 58.68
CA HIS A 48 21.71 -4.37 59.43
C HIS A 48 20.90 -4.02 60.69
N GLY A 49 19.59 -3.85 60.56
CA GLY A 49 18.71 -3.60 61.71
C GLY A 49 18.73 -4.73 62.73
N ALA A 50 18.73 -5.99 62.26
CA ALA A 50 18.85 -7.17 63.12
C ALA A 50 20.21 -7.19 63.87
N ALA A 51 21.33 -6.92 63.18
CA ALA A 51 22.67 -6.86 63.77
C ALA A 51 22.79 -5.82 64.86
N LEU A 52 22.26 -4.60 64.60
CA LEU A 52 22.23 -3.54 65.63
C LEU A 52 21.43 -3.94 66.86
N THR A 53 20.26 -4.59 66.67
CA THR A 53 19.40 -5.06 67.74
C THR A 53 20.08 -6.17 68.55
N ILE A 54 20.79 -7.06 67.88
CA ILE A 54 21.61 -8.12 68.49
C ILE A 54 22.72 -7.53 69.37
N ARG A 55 23.49 -6.59 68.83
CA ARG A 55 24.56 -5.89 69.57
C ARG A 55 24.01 -5.19 70.80
N ALA A 56 22.91 -4.43 70.63
CA ALA A 56 22.27 -3.74 71.74
C ALA A 56 21.83 -4.73 72.84
N GLY A 57 21.24 -5.85 72.44
CA GLY A 57 20.80 -6.89 73.36
C GLY A 57 21.93 -7.59 74.13
N TRP A 58 23.07 -7.81 73.47
CA TRP A 58 24.24 -8.42 74.12
C TRP A 58 24.98 -7.41 75.06
N ALA A 59 24.99 -6.13 74.72
CA ALA A 59 25.63 -5.08 75.53
C ALA A 59 24.78 -4.65 76.73
N ALA A 60 23.51 -4.99 76.78
CA ALA A 60 22.59 -4.58 77.85
C ALA A 60 22.69 -5.47 79.08
N ASP A 61 22.36 -4.89 80.24
CA ASP A 61 22.17 -5.61 81.49
C ASP A 61 20.95 -6.53 81.41
N GLU A 62 20.77 -7.41 82.37
CA GLU A 62 19.78 -8.50 82.33
C GLU A 62 18.33 -7.97 82.25
N GLU A 63 18.04 -6.85 82.91
CA GLU A 63 16.71 -6.22 82.91
C GLU A 63 16.41 -5.53 81.56
N SER A 64 17.37 -4.76 81.04
CA SER A 64 17.27 -4.14 79.72
C SER A 64 17.22 -5.15 78.59
N ARG A 65 17.92 -6.28 78.74
CA ARG A 65 17.89 -7.41 77.78
C ARG A 65 16.53 -8.01 77.67
N ALA A 66 15.82 -8.20 78.78
CA ALA A 66 14.43 -8.67 78.76
C ALA A 66 13.47 -7.67 78.10
N ALA A 67 13.70 -6.35 78.33
CA ALA A 67 12.91 -5.31 77.66
C ALA A 67 13.13 -5.28 76.16
N ILE A 68 14.38 -5.37 75.69
CA ILE A 68 14.74 -5.45 74.28
C ILE A 68 14.14 -6.70 73.63
N ALA A 69 14.23 -7.85 74.29
CA ALA A 69 13.64 -9.09 73.78
C ALA A 69 12.13 -8.98 73.63
N LYS A 70 11.45 -8.36 74.57
CA LYS A 70 10.02 -8.16 74.53
C LYS A 70 9.58 -7.19 73.38
N ALA A 71 10.38 -6.12 73.20
CA ALA A 71 10.11 -5.11 72.18
C ALA A 71 10.41 -5.57 70.73
N SER A 72 11.52 -6.32 70.57
CA SER A 72 12.02 -6.77 69.27
C SER A 72 11.59 -8.17 68.86
N GLY A 73 10.97 -8.96 69.80
CA GLY A 73 10.62 -10.36 69.60
C GLY A 73 11.82 -11.32 69.59
N LEU A 74 12.99 -10.85 70.01
CA LEU A 74 14.20 -11.67 70.10
C LEU A 74 14.05 -12.75 71.14
N ARG A 75 14.57 -13.96 70.88
CA ARG A 75 14.60 -15.07 71.83
C ARG A 75 16.02 -15.61 71.94
N TRP A 76 16.54 -15.61 73.16
CA TRP A 76 17.79 -16.30 73.48
C TRP A 76 17.50 -17.78 73.70
N VAL A 77 18.28 -18.64 73.03
CA VAL A 77 18.15 -20.08 73.10
C VAL A 77 19.51 -20.66 73.50
N PRO A 78 19.59 -21.41 74.62
CA PRO A 78 20.84 -21.99 75.05
C PRO A 78 21.41 -22.97 74.04
N SER A 79 22.76 -23.07 73.98
CA SER A 79 23.45 -23.93 73.04
C SER A 79 23.06 -25.41 73.09
N SER A 80 22.47 -25.86 74.20
CA SER A 80 21.98 -27.24 74.43
C SER A 80 20.54 -27.47 73.96
N ALA A 81 19.80 -26.45 73.62
CA ALA A 81 18.44 -26.55 73.13
C ALA A 81 18.37 -26.87 71.65
N ASP A 82 17.14 -27.31 71.22
CA ASP A 82 16.80 -27.69 69.87
C ASP A 82 17.41 -26.79 68.76
N GLN A 83 18.46 -27.28 68.09
CA GLN A 83 19.12 -26.55 67.05
C GLN A 83 18.25 -26.54 65.80
N PRO A 84 18.07 -25.40 65.14
CA PRO A 84 17.34 -25.34 63.89
C PRO A 84 18.06 -26.19 62.85
N GLY A 85 17.31 -27.12 62.22
CA GLY A 85 17.83 -27.94 61.14
C GLY A 85 18.43 -27.10 60.02
N GLU A 86 19.45 -27.61 59.36
CA GLU A 86 20.07 -26.97 58.21
C GLU A 86 19.06 -26.84 57.09
N GLN A 87 18.67 -25.62 56.78
CA GLN A 87 17.96 -25.33 55.53
C GLN A 87 18.87 -24.47 54.63
N HIS A 88 19.40 -25.11 53.59
CA HIS A 88 20.15 -24.42 52.53
C HIS A 88 19.18 -23.79 51.56
N TRP A 89 18.91 -22.51 51.76
CA TRP A 89 18.21 -21.68 50.79
C TRP A 89 19.23 -20.75 50.12
N PRO A 90 19.09 -20.43 48.80
CA PRO A 90 20.06 -19.60 48.10
C PRO A 90 20.24 -18.22 48.70
N TYR A 91 19.34 -17.74 49.54
CA TYR A 91 19.40 -16.43 50.17
C TYR A 91 20.12 -16.45 51.55
N THR A 92 20.34 -17.60 52.16
CA THR A 92 20.98 -17.73 53.47
C THR A 92 22.45 -17.24 53.39
N GLU A 93 23.14 -17.37 52.27
CA GLU A 93 24.50 -16.88 52.09
C GLU A 93 24.60 -15.35 52.15
N ILE A 94 23.59 -14.62 51.71
CA ILE A 94 23.55 -13.16 51.76
C ILE A 94 23.42 -12.69 53.19
N PHE A 95 22.48 -13.29 53.94
CA PHE A 95 22.30 -13.02 55.36
C PHE A 95 23.56 -13.37 56.16
N GLN A 96 24.15 -14.52 55.91
CA GLN A 96 25.36 -14.95 56.61
C GLN A 96 26.52 -13.99 56.35
N ARG A 97 26.77 -13.62 55.09
CA ARG A 97 27.86 -12.69 54.74
C ARG A 97 27.65 -11.32 55.37
N GLN A 98 26.42 -10.82 55.40
CA GLN A 98 26.10 -9.55 56.03
C GLN A 98 26.25 -9.61 57.55
N MET A 99 25.77 -10.66 58.20
CA MET A 99 25.93 -10.84 59.65
C MET A 99 27.37 -11.05 60.05
N GLN A 100 28.18 -11.72 59.26
CA GLN A 100 29.63 -11.83 59.48
C GLN A 100 30.34 -10.48 59.42
N MET A 101 29.95 -9.58 58.49
CA MET A 101 30.50 -8.22 58.42
C MET A 101 30.13 -7.39 59.65
N GLU A 102 28.92 -7.56 60.16
CA GLU A 102 28.40 -6.75 61.30
C GLU A 102 28.78 -7.29 62.67
N LEU A 103 28.77 -8.59 62.86
CA LEU A 103 28.92 -9.22 64.17
C LEU A 103 30.24 -10.01 64.37
N GLY A 104 31.02 -10.15 63.26
CA GLY A 104 32.31 -10.85 63.31
C GLY A 104 32.35 -12.10 62.41
N PRO A 105 33.56 -12.48 61.96
CA PRO A 105 33.74 -13.54 60.96
C PRO A 105 33.23 -14.92 61.36
N ASP A 106 33.19 -15.19 62.68
CA ASP A 106 32.76 -16.49 63.25
C ASP A 106 31.23 -16.56 63.42
N THR A 107 30.46 -15.61 62.88
CA THR A 107 29.00 -15.57 62.98
C THR A 107 28.39 -16.60 62.07
N GLU A 108 27.53 -17.46 62.63
CA GLU A 108 26.73 -18.45 61.92
C GLU A 108 25.27 -17.98 61.85
N THR A 109 24.62 -18.16 60.66
CA THR A 109 23.21 -17.87 60.48
C THR A 109 22.47 -19.07 59.94
N ARG A 110 21.27 -19.33 60.47
CA ARG A 110 20.37 -20.40 60.02
C ARG A 110 18.95 -19.84 59.84
N LEU A 111 18.27 -20.21 58.78
CA LEU A 111 16.92 -19.74 58.49
C LEU A 111 15.90 -20.84 58.79
N ARG A 112 14.85 -20.54 59.59
CA ARG A 112 13.73 -21.40 59.83
C ARG A 112 12.48 -20.78 59.22
N ILE A 113 11.92 -21.45 58.21
CA ILE A 113 10.77 -20.93 57.43
C ILE A 113 9.40 -21.33 57.98
N HIS A 114 9.33 -22.12 59.04
CA HIS A 114 8.04 -22.47 59.65
C HIS A 114 7.48 -21.30 60.48
N GLN A 115 6.16 -21.18 60.49
CA GLN A 115 5.49 -20.09 61.21
C GLN A 115 5.69 -20.18 62.73
N PRO A 116 6.23 -19.12 63.34
CA PRO A 116 6.77 -17.89 62.72
C PRO A 116 8.16 -18.12 62.11
N SER A 117 8.40 -17.52 60.89
CA SER A 117 9.71 -17.56 60.27
C SER A 117 10.74 -16.82 61.13
N GLN A 118 11.91 -17.44 61.37
CA GLN A 118 12.95 -16.90 62.26
C GLN A 118 14.33 -17.05 61.64
N LEU A 119 15.13 -15.97 61.77
CA LEU A 119 16.54 -16.00 61.50
C LEU A 119 17.29 -16.31 62.79
N TRP A 120 18.01 -17.43 62.82
CA TRP A 120 18.82 -17.83 63.94
C TRP A 120 20.26 -17.40 63.72
N VAL A 121 20.79 -16.66 64.66
CA VAL A 121 22.13 -16.10 64.62
C VAL A 121 22.94 -16.54 65.83
N ARG A 122 24.11 -17.07 65.59
CA ARG A 122 25.13 -17.39 66.61
C ARG A 122 26.33 -16.50 66.38
N ALA A 123 26.69 -15.72 67.33
CA ALA A 123 27.86 -14.81 67.32
C ALA A 123 28.77 -15.11 68.53
N PRO A 124 29.74 -16.03 68.37
CA PRO A 124 30.61 -16.46 69.44
C PRO A 124 31.42 -15.30 70.09
N SER A 125 31.70 -14.24 69.29
CA SER A 125 32.36 -13.03 69.74
C SER A 125 31.58 -12.21 70.77
N LEU A 126 30.23 -12.39 70.80
CA LEU A 126 29.32 -11.63 71.69
C LEU A 126 28.81 -12.46 72.85
N GLY A 127 28.79 -13.80 72.77
CA GLY A 127 28.36 -14.70 73.83
C GLY A 127 27.97 -16.09 73.36
N GLU A 128 27.64 -16.99 74.31
CA GLU A 128 27.26 -18.36 74.03
C GLU A 128 25.73 -18.50 73.72
N GLY A 129 25.37 -19.38 72.78
CA GLY A 129 24.00 -19.68 72.45
C GLY A 129 23.56 -19.11 71.08
N TRP A 130 22.27 -19.34 70.78
CA TRP A 130 21.61 -18.87 69.54
C TRP A 130 20.60 -17.76 69.86
N LEU A 131 20.49 -16.81 68.95
CA LEU A 131 19.51 -15.75 69.01
C LEU A 131 18.53 -15.92 67.87
N ALA A 132 17.28 -16.12 68.18
CA ALA A 132 16.23 -16.19 67.16
C ALA A 132 15.63 -14.81 66.96
N VAL A 133 15.78 -14.30 65.77
CA VAL A 133 15.24 -13.02 65.31
C VAL A 133 13.98 -13.31 64.47
N PRO A 134 12.81 -12.78 64.84
CA PRO A 134 11.61 -13.03 64.06
C PRO A 134 11.68 -12.33 62.72
N LEU A 135 11.45 -13.08 61.63
CA LEU A 135 11.26 -12.55 60.29
C LEU A 135 9.79 -12.17 60.10
N TYR A 136 9.46 -10.94 60.17
CA TYR A 136 8.12 -10.47 59.88
C TYR A 136 7.90 -10.49 58.39
N PRO A 137 6.92 -11.29 57.87
CA PRO A 137 6.56 -11.20 56.46
C PRO A 137 6.06 -9.77 56.19
N HIS A 138 6.70 -9.06 55.31
CA HIS A 138 6.29 -7.71 54.95
C HIS A 138 4.85 -7.76 54.43
N PRO A 139 3.85 -7.10 55.07
CA PRO A 139 2.45 -7.15 54.66
C PRO A 139 2.20 -6.56 53.28
N LEU A 140 3.20 -5.89 52.69
CA LEU A 140 3.12 -5.23 51.42
C LEU A 140 3.52 -6.11 50.21
N ARG A 141 3.98 -7.34 50.39
CA ARG A 141 4.49 -8.18 49.29
C ARG A 141 3.39 -8.47 48.23
N GLY A 142 2.17 -8.76 48.63
CA GLY A 142 1.05 -8.96 47.70
C GLY A 142 0.60 -7.70 47.01
N GLN A 143 0.53 -6.58 47.73
CA GLN A 143 0.10 -5.30 47.16
C GLN A 143 1.12 -4.70 46.16
N ARG A 144 2.41 -4.89 46.41
CA ARG A 144 3.49 -4.44 45.50
C ARG A 144 3.48 -5.17 44.16
N ILE A 145 3.26 -6.49 44.15
CA ILE A 145 3.17 -7.28 42.92
C ILE A 145 2.06 -6.72 42.01
N TRP A 146 0.88 -6.47 42.57
CA TRP A 146 -0.23 -5.90 41.80
C TRP A 146 0.05 -4.48 41.31
N SER A 147 0.74 -3.68 42.08
CA SER A 147 1.14 -2.34 41.66
C SER A 147 2.17 -2.38 40.52
N VAL A 148 3.18 -3.23 40.60
CA VAL A 148 4.18 -3.45 39.56
C VAL A 148 3.52 -3.99 38.28
N LEU A 149 2.65 -5.00 38.39
CA LEU A 149 1.88 -5.52 37.26
C LEU A 149 0.98 -4.46 36.64
N GLY A 150 0.29 -3.63 37.43
CA GLY A 150 -0.53 -2.53 36.97
C GLY A 150 0.27 -1.47 36.19
N TRP A 151 1.45 -1.13 36.69
CA TRP A 151 2.40 -0.23 36.02
C TRP A 151 2.87 -0.79 34.67
N PHE A 152 3.25 -2.07 34.63
CA PHE A 152 3.64 -2.76 33.40
C PHE A 152 2.53 -2.78 32.38
N LEU A 153 1.32 -3.12 32.79
CA LEU A 153 0.15 -3.14 31.93
C LEU A 153 -0.15 -1.72 31.39
N GLY A 154 -0.14 -0.71 32.26
CA GLY A 154 -0.42 0.68 31.87
C GLY A 154 0.56 1.22 30.86
N ILE A 155 1.87 1.05 31.12
CA ILE A 155 2.91 1.53 30.19
C ILE A 155 2.90 0.72 28.88
N GLY A 156 2.67 -0.60 28.95
CA GLY A 156 2.53 -1.43 27.76
C GLY A 156 1.36 -0.98 26.87
N LEU A 157 0.20 -0.70 27.46
CA LEU A 157 -0.99 -0.23 26.76
C LEU A 157 -0.78 1.16 26.16
N LEU A 158 -0.16 2.08 26.92
CA LEU A 158 0.15 3.42 26.44
C LEU A 158 1.18 3.41 25.28
N SER A 159 2.21 2.59 25.38
CA SER A 159 3.23 2.42 24.34
C SER A 159 2.63 1.83 23.06
N THR A 160 1.73 0.84 23.19
CA THR A 160 1.05 0.24 22.05
C THR A 160 0.09 1.23 21.38
N ALA A 161 -0.64 2.03 22.16
CA ALA A 161 -1.51 3.07 21.64
C ALA A 161 -0.72 4.15 20.90
N ALA A 162 0.39 4.61 21.47
CA ALA A 162 1.29 5.59 20.84
C ALA A 162 1.86 5.06 19.51
N ALA A 163 2.35 3.81 19.50
CA ALA A 163 2.83 3.17 18.30
C ALA A 163 1.74 3.04 17.22
N TRP A 164 0.52 2.64 17.61
CA TRP A 164 -0.61 2.53 16.70
C TRP A 164 -0.99 3.88 16.08
N ILE A 165 -1.06 4.96 16.88
CA ILE A 165 -1.33 6.32 16.42
C ILE A 165 -0.25 6.77 15.43
N PHE A 166 1.03 6.62 15.79
CA PHE A 166 2.17 7.01 14.93
C PHE A 166 2.13 6.29 13.58
N VAL A 167 1.95 4.97 13.61
CA VAL A 167 1.90 4.18 12.37
C VAL A 167 0.68 4.54 11.53
N ARG A 168 -0.48 4.83 12.14
CA ARG A 168 -1.67 5.29 11.43
C ARG A 168 -1.45 6.64 10.77
N GLN A 169 -0.80 7.58 11.44
CA GLN A 169 -0.49 8.92 10.90
C GLN A 169 0.49 8.87 9.72
N LEU A 170 1.39 7.90 9.67
CA LEU A 170 2.36 7.76 8.58
C LEU A 170 1.84 6.87 7.44
N SER A 171 1.22 5.74 7.75
CA SER A 171 0.86 4.74 6.73
C SER A 171 -0.36 5.09 5.90
N GLN A 172 -1.36 5.76 6.49
CA GLN A 172 -2.55 6.15 5.73
C GLN A 172 -2.26 7.20 4.65
N PRO A 173 -1.56 8.31 4.95
CA PRO A 173 -1.16 9.28 3.95
C PRO A 173 -0.32 8.67 2.82
N LEU A 174 0.64 7.81 3.16
CA LEU A 174 1.47 7.14 2.16
C LEU A 174 0.66 6.23 1.23
N LYS A 175 -0.31 5.49 1.77
CA LYS A 175 -1.23 4.69 0.94
C LYS A 175 -2.05 5.56 -0.02
N ARG A 176 -2.55 6.72 0.44
CA ARG A 176 -3.26 7.68 -0.42
C ARG A 176 -2.37 8.19 -1.55
N LEU A 177 -1.11 8.52 -1.26
CA LEU A 177 -0.14 8.93 -2.27
C LEU A 177 0.09 7.84 -3.32
N VAL A 178 0.29 6.57 -2.90
CA VAL A 178 0.47 5.45 -3.83
C VAL A 178 -0.75 5.25 -4.72
N VAL A 179 -1.96 5.35 -4.16
CA VAL A 179 -3.20 5.22 -4.93
C VAL A 179 -3.32 6.39 -5.93
N ALA A 180 -3.06 7.62 -5.47
CA ALA A 180 -3.10 8.82 -6.33
C ALA A 180 -2.08 8.73 -7.47
N ALA A 181 -0.84 8.30 -7.19
CA ALA A 181 0.20 8.11 -8.19
C ALA A 181 -0.18 7.05 -9.25
N ARG A 182 -0.78 5.94 -8.82
CA ARG A 182 -1.29 4.92 -9.76
C ARG A 182 -2.43 5.44 -10.63
N GLN A 183 -3.38 6.17 -10.04
CA GLN A 183 -4.50 6.76 -10.77
C GLN A 183 -4.01 7.81 -11.77
N PHE A 184 -3.04 8.63 -11.37
CA PHE A 184 -2.41 9.62 -12.25
C PHE A 184 -1.67 8.96 -13.42
N GLY A 185 -0.92 7.85 -13.16
CA GLY A 185 -0.28 7.05 -14.21
C GLY A 185 -1.27 6.40 -15.19
N GLN A 186 -2.52 6.19 -14.77
CA GLN A 186 -3.62 5.73 -15.63
C GLN A 186 -4.32 6.88 -16.38
N GLY A 187 -3.78 8.11 -16.27
CA GLY A 187 -4.32 9.27 -16.94
C GLY A 187 -5.52 9.94 -16.26
N ARG A 188 -5.78 9.63 -14.98
CA ARG A 188 -6.83 10.30 -14.21
C ARG A 188 -6.26 11.51 -13.49
N SER A 189 -6.94 12.65 -13.59
CA SER A 189 -6.58 13.81 -12.80
C SER A 189 -6.90 13.54 -11.33
N VAL A 190 -5.90 13.57 -10.47
CA VAL A 190 -6.04 13.32 -9.03
C VAL A 190 -5.26 14.38 -8.27
N ARG A 191 -5.92 14.98 -7.28
CA ARG A 191 -5.29 15.91 -6.33
C ARG A 191 -5.38 15.34 -4.93
N LEU A 192 -4.28 15.41 -4.21
CA LEU A 192 -4.23 15.01 -2.80
C LEU A 192 -4.71 16.17 -1.93
N PRO A 193 -5.72 15.96 -1.07
CA PRO A 193 -6.25 17.01 -0.22
C PRO A 193 -5.24 17.39 0.87
N LEU A 194 -5.03 18.70 1.05
CA LEU A 194 -4.23 19.28 2.12
C LEU A 194 -5.20 19.73 3.23
N GLY A 195 -5.29 18.94 4.29
CA GLY A 195 -6.14 19.26 5.44
C GLY A 195 -5.31 19.61 6.69
N PRO A 196 -5.93 20.22 7.70
CA PRO A 196 -5.26 20.56 8.97
C PRO A 196 -4.75 19.34 9.74
N GLU A 197 -5.28 18.15 9.44
CA GLU A 197 -4.86 16.88 10.05
C GLU A 197 -3.67 16.21 9.34
N THR A 198 -3.20 16.78 8.22
CA THR A 198 -2.07 16.21 7.48
C THR A 198 -0.76 16.63 8.16
N PRO A 199 0.11 15.67 8.57
CA PRO A 199 1.42 16.00 9.13
C PRO A 199 2.22 16.89 8.18
N SER A 200 3.02 17.81 8.72
CA SER A 200 3.78 18.83 7.97
C SER A 200 4.63 18.23 6.85
N GLU A 201 5.32 17.13 7.14
CA GLU A 201 6.19 16.41 6.20
C GLU A 201 5.38 15.77 5.06
N MET A 202 4.23 15.22 5.39
CA MET A 202 3.33 14.64 4.39
C MET A 202 2.63 15.71 3.55
N ALA A 203 2.33 16.87 4.15
CA ALA A 203 1.76 18.00 3.42
C ALA A 203 2.75 18.54 2.37
N GLU A 204 4.05 18.54 2.67
CA GLU A 204 5.08 18.91 1.71
C GLU A 204 5.17 17.92 0.54
N VAL A 205 5.16 16.62 0.82
CA VAL A 205 5.11 15.58 -0.21
C VAL A 205 3.85 15.68 -1.07
N TYR A 206 2.70 15.97 -0.46
CA TYR A 206 1.43 16.16 -1.19
C TYR A 206 1.46 17.39 -2.09
N ARG A 207 2.04 18.51 -1.62
CA ARG A 207 2.23 19.71 -2.43
C ARG A 207 3.14 19.44 -3.64
N ALA A 208 4.27 18.79 -3.41
CA ALA A 208 5.19 18.42 -4.49
C ALA A 208 4.53 17.49 -5.52
N PHE A 209 3.76 16.48 -5.08
CA PHE A 209 3.00 15.59 -5.96
C PHE A 209 1.94 16.37 -6.78
N ASN A 210 1.16 17.24 -6.13
CA ASN A 210 0.13 18.02 -6.80
C ASN A 210 0.73 18.97 -7.83
N GLN A 211 1.87 19.62 -7.51
CA GLN A 211 2.57 20.47 -8.44
C GLN A 211 3.09 19.68 -9.65
N MET A 212 3.76 18.56 -9.42
CA MET A 212 4.21 17.67 -10.50
C MET A 212 3.05 17.24 -11.41
N ALA A 213 1.92 16.88 -10.82
CA ALA A 213 0.73 16.48 -11.58
C ALA A 213 0.19 17.63 -12.43
N GLU A 214 0.18 18.85 -11.89
CA GLU A 214 -0.24 20.06 -12.59
C GLU A 214 0.70 20.43 -13.75
N ASP A 215 2.02 20.36 -13.51
CA ASP A 215 3.03 20.65 -14.53
C ASP A 215 2.93 19.67 -15.71
N ILE A 216 2.71 18.38 -15.45
CA ILE A 216 2.51 17.35 -16.50
C ILE A 216 1.21 17.60 -17.28
N GLU A 217 0.11 17.91 -16.60
CA GLU A 217 -1.16 18.24 -17.26
C GLU A 217 -1.06 19.50 -18.10
N GLN A 218 -0.37 20.53 -17.59
CA GLN A 218 -0.15 21.77 -18.31
C GLN A 218 0.73 21.55 -19.54
N GLY A 219 1.86 20.85 -19.41
CA GLY A 219 2.72 20.51 -20.54
C GLY A 219 1.99 19.69 -21.62
N GLY A 220 1.07 18.81 -21.20
CA GLY A 220 0.18 18.08 -22.11
C GLY A 220 -0.73 19.03 -22.93
N ARG A 221 -1.38 19.99 -22.26
CA ARG A 221 -2.24 21.00 -22.92
C ARG A 221 -1.47 21.92 -23.83
N GLU A 222 -0.32 22.41 -23.40
CA GLU A 222 0.55 23.26 -24.22
C GLU A 222 0.99 22.54 -25.49
N ARG A 223 1.37 21.28 -25.40
CA ARG A 223 1.71 20.44 -26.55
C ARG A 223 0.53 20.27 -27.51
N GLU A 224 -0.68 20.05 -26.98
CA GLU A 224 -1.90 19.92 -27.79
C GLU A 224 -2.21 21.25 -28.55
N LEU A 225 -2.15 22.40 -27.87
CA LEU A 225 -2.36 23.70 -28.45
C LEU A 225 -1.32 24.02 -29.53
N MET A 226 -0.04 23.73 -29.27
CA MET A 226 1.06 23.93 -30.23
C MET A 226 0.81 23.13 -31.52
N LEU A 227 0.44 21.84 -31.36
CA LEU A 227 0.22 20.97 -32.52
C LEU A 227 -1.06 21.34 -33.29
N ALA A 228 -2.10 21.83 -32.61
CA ALA A 228 -3.29 22.37 -33.24
C ALA A 228 -2.94 23.65 -34.08
N GLY A 229 -2.09 24.54 -33.55
CA GLY A 229 -1.58 25.70 -34.24
C GLY A 229 -0.78 25.33 -35.48
N VAL A 230 0.16 24.41 -35.37
CA VAL A 230 0.98 23.92 -36.50
C VAL A 230 0.08 23.35 -37.61
N SER A 231 -0.94 22.59 -37.27
CA SER A 231 -1.83 22.02 -38.29
C SER A 231 -2.69 23.06 -38.99
N HIS A 232 -3.15 24.08 -38.26
CA HIS A 232 -3.84 25.23 -38.88
C HIS A 232 -2.92 25.95 -39.88
N ASP A 233 -1.67 26.19 -39.49
CA ASP A 233 -0.71 26.89 -40.31
C ASP A 233 -0.24 26.09 -41.53
N LEU A 234 -0.30 24.76 -41.47
CA LEU A 234 -0.06 23.86 -42.60
C LEU A 234 -1.27 23.79 -43.56
N ARG A 235 -2.50 23.87 -43.06
CA ARG A 235 -3.70 23.84 -43.89
C ARG A 235 -3.81 25.04 -44.79
N THR A 236 -3.38 26.21 -44.34
CA THR A 236 -3.42 27.44 -45.13
C THR A 236 -2.62 27.36 -46.45
N PRO A 237 -1.34 26.91 -46.46
CA PRO A 237 -0.59 26.75 -47.74
C PRO A 237 -1.17 25.63 -48.61
N LEU A 238 -1.70 24.51 -48.01
CA LEU A 238 -2.36 23.45 -48.79
C LEU A 238 -3.58 23.99 -49.56
N THR A 239 -4.40 24.81 -48.90
CA THR A 239 -5.55 25.47 -49.54
C THR A 239 -5.12 26.39 -50.68
N ARG A 240 -4.04 27.15 -50.48
CA ARG A 240 -3.49 28.00 -51.55
C ARG A 240 -2.95 27.21 -52.75
N LEU A 241 -2.25 26.08 -52.48
CA LEU A 241 -1.80 25.18 -53.53
C LEU A 241 -2.98 24.64 -54.33
N ARG A 242 -4.03 24.16 -53.66
CA ARG A 242 -5.27 23.69 -54.32
C ARG A 242 -5.90 24.75 -55.20
N LEU A 243 -6.07 25.98 -54.70
CA LEU A 243 -6.60 27.08 -55.47
C LEU A 243 -5.70 27.45 -56.68
N SER A 244 -4.37 27.34 -56.53
CA SER A 244 -3.44 27.61 -57.64
C SER A 244 -3.52 26.55 -58.73
N LEU A 245 -3.79 25.28 -58.37
CA LEU A 245 -3.99 24.20 -59.33
C LEU A 245 -5.29 24.33 -60.12
N GLU A 246 -6.35 24.91 -59.53
CA GLU A 246 -7.61 25.18 -60.21
C GLU A 246 -7.48 26.27 -61.34
N LEU A 247 -6.39 27.03 -61.31
CA LEU A 247 -6.10 28.08 -62.31
C LEU A 247 -5.27 27.58 -63.50
N LEU A 248 -4.83 26.31 -63.52
CA LEU A 248 -4.04 25.73 -64.58
C LEU A 248 -4.89 25.39 -65.81
N PRO A 249 -4.27 25.37 -67.02
CA PRO A 249 -4.98 25.08 -68.26
C PRO A 249 -5.51 23.67 -68.34
N GLU A 250 -6.60 23.47 -69.06
CA GLU A 250 -7.29 22.13 -69.18
C GLU A 250 -6.39 21.06 -69.82
N SER A 251 -5.33 21.46 -70.54
CA SER A 251 -4.33 20.56 -71.11
C SER A 251 -3.50 19.78 -70.10
N GLU A 252 -3.51 20.19 -68.80
CA GLU A 252 -2.74 19.59 -67.76
C GLU A 252 -3.66 18.87 -66.73
N ARG A 253 -4.91 18.62 -67.08
CA ARG A 253 -5.97 18.15 -66.19
C ARG A 253 -5.63 16.87 -65.41
N GLU A 254 -5.02 15.89 -66.06
CA GLU A 254 -4.63 14.62 -65.39
C GLU A 254 -3.57 14.87 -64.29
N MET A 255 -2.59 15.68 -64.54
CA MET A 255 -1.57 16.05 -63.55
C MET A 255 -2.15 16.90 -62.41
N VAL A 256 -3.08 17.80 -62.72
CA VAL A 256 -3.81 18.62 -61.74
C VAL A 256 -4.66 17.75 -60.82
N GLU A 257 -5.38 16.77 -61.38
CA GLU A 257 -6.21 15.81 -60.60
C GLU A 257 -5.35 14.95 -59.66
N ASP A 258 -4.15 14.57 -60.06
CA ASP A 258 -3.20 13.85 -59.22
C ASP A 258 -2.70 14.72 -58.06
N MET A 259 -2.28 15.97 -58.35
CA MET A 259 -1.82 16.91 -57.33
C MET A 259 -2.93 17.30 -56.35
N VAL A 260 -4.18 17.45 -56.80
CA VAL A 260 -5.34 17.72 -55.92
C VAL A 260 -5.56 16.56 -54.98
N ARG A 261 -5.46 15.31 -55.48
CA ARG A 261 -5.54 14.10 -54.64
C ARG A 261 -4.45 14.07 -53.58
N ASP A 262 -3.20 14.41 -53.94
CA ASP A 262 -2.10 14.48 -52.99
C ASP A 262 -2.36 15.51 -51.86
N ILE A 263 -2.93 16.67 -52.23
CA ILE A 263 -3.29 17.72 -51.25
C ILE A 263 -4.42 17.24 -50.33
N GLU A 264 -5.43 16.56 -50.87
CA GLU A 264 -6.52 15.99 -50.09
C GLU A 264 -6.02 14.87 -49.12
N ASP A 265 -5.10 14.04 -49.59
CA ASP A 265 -4.44 13.03 -48.74
C ASP A 265 -3.62 13.71 -47.63
N MET A 266 -2.89 14.81 -47.89
CA MET A 266 -2.16 15.56 -46.85
C MET A 266 -3.10 16.18 -45.81
N ASP A 267 -4.24 16.75 -46.22
CA ASP A 267 -5.24 17.32 -45.30
C ASP A 267 -5.87 16.24 -44.43
N ALA A 268 -6.18 15.09 -45.00
CA ALA A 268 -6.67 13.92 -44.27
C ALA A 268 -5.64 13.40 -43.26
N ILE A 269 -4.35 13.39 -43.59
CA ILE A 269 -3.24 13.03 -42.67
C ILE A 269 -3.18 14.00 -41.48
N LEU A 270 -3.29 15.32 -41.78
CA LEU A 270 -3.28 16.35 -40.72
C LEU A 270 -4.49 16.21 -39.80
N ASP A 271 -5.67 15.94 -40.33
CA ASP A 271 -6.88 15.70 -39.51
C ASP A 271 -6.76 14.48 -38.64
N GLN A 272 -6.22 13.38 -39.15
CA GLN A 272 -5.95 12.18 -38.36
C GLN A 272 -4.88 12.40 -37.29
N PHE A 273 -3.84 13.19 -37.61
CA PHE A 273 -2.77 13.54 -36.66
C PHE A 273 -3.30 14.42 -35.53
N LEU A 274 -4.05 15.49 -35.85
CA LEU A 274 -4.73 16.30 -34.81
C LEU A 274 -5.66 15.48 -33.96
N ALA A 275 -6.40 14.64 -34.61
CA ALA A 275 -7.31 13.74 -33.96
C ALA A 275 -6.58 12.71 -33.07
N PHE A 276 -5.37 12.26 -33.41
CA PHE A 276 -4.51 11.44 -32.55
C PHE A 276 -4.01 12.21 -31.34
N ILE A 277 -3.70 13.49 -31.45
CA ILE A 277 -3.16 14.33 -30.38
C ILE A 277 -4.25 14.71 -29.37
N ARG A 278 -5.43 15.08 -29.84
CA ARG A 278 -6.58 15.41 -28.98
C ARG A 278 -6.89 14.21 -28.10
N ASP A 279 -6.62 14.37 -26.82
CA ASP A 279 -6.61 13.25 -25.86
C ASP A 279 -8.01 12.71 -25.57
N GLY A 280 -9.09 13.38 -26.02
CA GLY A 280 -10.47 12.97 -25.76
C GLY A 280 -10.85 12.87 -24.28
N ARG A 281 -9.93 13.31 -23.38
CA ARG A 281 -10.16 13.27 -21.93
C ARG A 281 -11.22 14.25 -21.46
N ASP A 282 -11.34 15.35 -22.19
CA ASP A 282 -12.34 16.39 -21.91
C ASP A 282 -13.75 16.01 -22.40
N GLU A 283 -13.89 14.91 -23.16
CA GLU A 283 -15.17 14.41 -23.57
C GLU A 283 -15.93 13.81 -22.35
N PRO A 284 -17.16 14.27 -22.08
CA PRO A 284 -17.95 13.73 -20.99
C PRO A 284 -18.21 12.24 -21.18
N VAL A 285 -18.17 11.51 -20.07
CA VAL A 285 -18.60 10.09 -20.05
C VAL A 285 -20.09 10.08 -19.81
N GLU A 286 -20.85 9.56 -20.76
CA GLU A 286 -22.30 9.42 -20.68
C GLU A 286 -22.70 7.96 -20.71
N GLU A 287 -23.81 7.64 -20.07
CA GLU A 287 -24.40 6.30 -20.19
C GLU A 287 -25.04 6.15 -21.58
N GLY A 288 -24.57 5.19 -22.36
CA GLY A 288 -24.99 5.03 -23.75
C GLY A 288 -25.17 3.58 -24.18
N ASP A 289 -26.03 3.39 -25.18
CA ASP A 289 -26.20 2.09 -25.84
C ASP A 289 -25.18 1.94 -26.97
N LEU A 290 -24.31 0.94 -26.83
CA LEU A 290 -23.28 0.62 -27.82
C LEU A 290 -23.95 0.17 -29.16
N THR A 291 -25.09 -0.51 -29.10
CA THR A 291 -25.80 -0.97 -30.26
C THR A 291 -26.26 0.20 -31.14
N ASP A 292 -26.83 1.24 -30.54
CA ASP A 292 -27.24 2.44 -31.23
C ASP A 292 -26.07 3.21 -31.83
N LEU A 293 -24.96 3.28 -31.08
CA LEU A 293 -23.73 3.88 -31.57
C LEU A 293 -23.18 3.14 -32.81
N VAL A 294 -23.17 1.81 -32.77
CA VAL A 294 -22.73 1.01 -33.95
C VAL A 294 -23.61 1.27 -35.15
N ARG A 295 -24.92 1.29 -34.99
CA ARG A 295 -25.88 1.59 -36.09
C ARG A 295 -25.62 2.98 -36.68
N GLU A 296 -25.40 3.99 -35.84
CA GLU A 296 -25.13 5.36 -36.28
C GLU A 296 -23.83 5.43 -37.09
N VAL A 297 -22.76 4.75 -36.68
CA VAL A 297 -21.47 4.75 -37.37
C VAL A 297 -21.52 3.94 -38.66
N VAL A 298 -22.24 2.84 -38.71
CA VAL A 298 -22.37 1.96 -39.91
C VAL A 298 -23.23 2.58 -40.97
N ALA A 299 -24.26 3.37 -40.62
CA ALA A 299 -25.23 3.93 -41.56
C ALA A 299 -24.61 4.64 -42.77
N PRO A 300 -23.58 5.51 -42.64
CA PRO A 300 -22.93 6.17 -43.77
C PRO A 300 -22.26 5.19 -44.76
N PHE A 301 -21.65 4.11 -44.26
CA PHE A 301 -20.96 3.11 -45.09
C PHE A 301 -21.93 2.30 -45.97
N ASN A 302 -23.20 2.19 -45.56
CA ASN A 302 -24.21 1.42 -46.24
C ASN A 302 -25.20 2.24 -47.12
N GLN A 303 -24.93 3.57 -47.31
CA GLN A 303 -25.84 4.43 -48.05
C GLN A 303 -25.98 4.06 -49.56
N THR A 304 -24.88 3.64 -50.19
CA THR A 304 -24.84 3.36 -51.60
C THR A 304 -24.86 1.86 -51.89
N ARG A 305 -24.24 1.05 -51.03
CA ARG A 305 -24.17 -0.42 -51.12
C ARG A 305 -23.96 -0.96 -49.72
N GLU A 306 -24.58 -2.09 -49.38
CA GLU A 306 -24.34 -2.78 -48.14
C GLU A 306 -22.92 -3.36 -48.11
N GLN A 307 -21.99 -2.63 -47.47
CA GLN A 307 -20.59 -3.01 -47.32
C GLN A 307 -20.30 -3.59 -45.94
N VAL A 308 -21.09 -3.18 -44.92
CA VAL A 308 -20.88 -3.52 -43.52
C VAL A 308 -22.11 -4.25 -42.99
N ARG A 309 -21.96 -5.51 -42.64
CA ARG A 309 -23.00 -6.31 -41.96
C ARG A 309 -22.92 -6.14 -40.48
N MET A 310 -24.04 -6.20 -39.78
CA MET A 310 -24.13 -6.08 -38.34
C MET A 310 -24.66 -7.38 -37.72
N ALA A 311 -23.91 -7.96 -36.75
CA ALA A 311 -24.27 -9.12 -35.95
C ALA A 311 -24.26 -8.71 -34.46
N LEU A 312 -25.24 -7.87 -34.08
CA LEU A 312 -25.25 -7.23 -32.75
C LEU A 312 -26.12 -8.03 -31.78
N GLN A 313 -25.56 -8.44 -30.67
CA GLN A 313 -26.30 -8.98 -29.53
C GLN A 313 -26.65 -7.86 -28.55
N PRO A 314 -27.72 -7.99 -27.75
CA PRO A 314 -28.05 -7.01 -26.73
C PRO A 314 -26.92 -6.81 -25.74
N VAL A 315 -26.50 -5.58 -25.55
CA VAL A 315 -25.45 -5.17 -24.62
C VAL A 315 -26.09 -4.19 -23.63
N PRO A 316 -25.82 -4.28 -22.32
CA PRO A 316 -26.29 -3.32 -21.35
C PRO A 316 -25.77 -1.92 -21.67
N ALA A 317 -26.54 -0.87 -21.32
CA ALA A 317 -26.04 0.49 -21.35
C ALA A 317 -24.78 0.60 -20.48
N MET A 318 -23.78 1.32 -20.98
CA MET A 318 -22.49 1.42 -20.34
C MET A 318 -21.92 2.84 -20.47
N PRO A 319 -21.03 3.24 -19.54
CA PRO A 319 -20.38 4.54 -19.63
C PRO A 319 -19.50 4.62 -20.88
N LEU A 320 -19.77 5.57 -21.77
CA LEU A 320 -19.08 5.75 -23.06
C LEU A 320 -18.71 7.21 -23.28
N ARG A 321 -17.57 7.44 -23.91
CA ARG A 321 -17.23 8.68 -24.61
C ARG A 321 -17.67 8.54 -26.05
N ARG A 322 -18.83 9.09 -26.36
CA ARG A 322 -19.56 8.80 -27.60
C ARG A 322 -18.78 9.16 -28.87
N VAL A 323 -18.13 10.34 -28.88
CA VAL A 323 -17.35 10.80 -30.05
C VAL A 323 -16.10 9.94 -30.22
N SER A 324 -15.41 9.63 -29.13
CA SER A 324 -14.24 8.75 -29.14
C SER A 324 -14.58 7.36 -29.63
N MET A 325 -15.71 6.77 -29.16
CA MET A 325 -16.14 5.45 -29.60
C MET A 325 -16.56 5.39 -31.06
N LYS A 326 -17.26 6.42 -31.56
CA LYS A 326 -17.56 6.54 -33.00
C LYS A 326 -16.29 6.54 -33.85
N ARG A 327 -15.29 7.27 -33.41
CA ARG A 327 -14.00 7.36 -34.07
C ARG A 327 -13.22 6.05 -34.02
N LEU A 328 -13.22 5.34 -32.87
CA LEU A 328 -12.64 3.99 -32.75
C LEU A 328 -13.25 3.06 -33.78
N LEU A 329 -14.58 2.99 -33.82
CA LEU A 329 -15.28 2.10 -34.73
C LEU A 329 -15.10 2.49 -36.20
N GLY A 330 -15.14 3.78 -36.53
CA GLY A 330 -14.84 4.30 -37.88
C GLY A 330 -13.46 3.87 -38.37
N ASN A 331 -12.41 4.05 -37.54
CA ASN A 331 -11.05 3.62 -37.88
C ASN A 331 -10.94 2.10 -38.12
N LEU A 332 -11.68 1.27 -37.36
CA LEU A 332 -11.70 -0.18 -37.57
C LEU A 332 -12.41 -0.56 -38.85
N ILE A 333 -13.54 0.07 -39.14
CA ILE A 333 -14.33 -0.20 -40.38
C ILE A 333 -13.53 0.27 -41.60
N ASP A 334 -12.98 1.47 -41.60
CA ASP A 334 -12.14 1.98 -42.68
C ASP A 334 -10.92 1.08 -42.96
N ASN A 335 -10.28 0.60 -41.90
CA ASN A 335 -9.16 -0.33 -42.02
C ASN A 335 -9.62 -1.67 -42.65
N ALA A 336 -10.74 -2.19 -42.19
CA ALA A 336 -11.32 -3.43 -42.71
C ALA A 336 -11.77 -3.31 -44.19
N LEU A 337 -12.33 -2.16 -44.59
CA LEU A 337 -12.74 -1.93 -46.00
C LEU A 337 -11.52 -1.75 -46.93
N ASN A 338 -10.46 -1.06 -46.44
CA ASN A 338 -9.27 -0.80 -47.25
C ASN A 338 -8.36 -2.03 -47.42
N HIS A 339 -8.33 -2.94 -46.45
CA HIS A 339 -7.47 -4.13 -46.45
C HIS A 339 -8.17 -5.46 -46.49
N GLY A 340 -9.48 -5.47 -46.25
CA GLY A 340 -10.29 -6.69 -46.00
C GLY A 340 -11.05 -7.29 -47.16
N GLY A 341 -10.80 -6.92 -48.42
CA GLY A 341 -11.45 -7.56 -49.59
C GLY A 341 -12.95 -7.22 -49.78
N GLY A 342 -13.45 -6.13 -49.18
CA GLY A 342 -14.73 -5.49 -49.52
C GLY A 342 -15.99 -6.01 -48.78
N SER A 343 -15.88 -6.93 -47.84
CA SER A 343 -17.00 -7.36 -46.97
C SER A 343 -16.56 -7.31 -45.52
N VAL A 344 -17.21 -6.45 -44.73
CA VAL A 344 -16.93 -6.21 -43.31
C VAL A 344 -18.12 -6.63 -42.47
N GLU A 345 -17.87 -7.23 -41.30
CA GLU A 345 -18.89 -7.56 -40.32
C GLU A 345 -18.55 -6.89 -38.99
N VAL A 346 -19.52 -6.22 -38.38
CA VAL A 346 -19.40 -5.66 -37.02
C VAL A 346 -20.24 -6.49 -36.08
N ALA A 347 -19.62 -7.05 -35.04
CA ALA A 347 -20.30 -7.88 -34.06
C ALA A 347 -20.12 -7.28 -32.64
N SER A 348 -21.14 -7.40 -31.82
CA SER A 348 -21.07 -7.06 -30.40
C SER A 348 -21.72 -8.12 -29.53
N TYR A 349 -21.14 -8.47 -28.41
CA TYR A 349 -21.65 -9.39 -27.42
C TYR A 349 -21.04 -9.20 -26.05
N VAL A 350 -21.68 -9.74 -25.02
CA VAL A 350 -21.17 -9.77 -23.67
C VAL A 350 -20.37 -11.05 -23.45
N ALA A 351 -19.17 -10.96 -22.90
CA ALA A 351 -18.30 -12.08 -22.57
C ALA A 351 -17.75 -11.95 -21.15
N GLY A 352 -17.08 -13.00 -20.65
CA GLY A 352 -16.47 -13.06 -19.33
C GLY A 352 -17.34 -13.78 -18.30
N GLU A 353 -16.73 -14.04 -17.14
CA GLU A 353 -17.41 -14.66 -16.00
C GLU A 353 -18.33 -13.62 -15.31
N SER A 354 -19.38 -14.11 -14.63
CA SER A 354 -20.37 -13.25 -13.94
C SER A 354 -19.76 -12.24 -12.96
N ALA A 355 -18.55 -12.47 -12.48
CA ALA A 355 -17.84 -11.58 -11.55
C ALA A 355 -17.12 -10.40 -12.24
N ALA A 356 -16.79 -10.53 -13.55
CA ALA A 356 -16.09 -9.50 -14.31
C ALA A 356 -16.53 -9.52 -15.78
N PRO A 357 -17.79 -9.19 -16.09
CA PRO A 357 -18.30 -9.17 -17.47
C PRO A 357 -17.68 -8.01 -18.25
N TYR A 358 -17.44 -8.25 -19.53
CA TYR A 358 -16.99 -7.23 -20.48
C TYR A 358 -17.72 -7.34 -21.81
N VAL A 359 -17.82 -6.22 -22.50
CA VAL A 359 -18.38 -6.16 -23.85
C VAL A 359 -17.27 -6.38 -24.85
N VAL A 360 -17.51 -7.22 -25.82
CA VAL A 360 -16.66 -7.39 -27.00
C VAL A 360 -17.32 -6.69 -28.18
N LEU A 361 -16.58 -5.77 -28.80
CA LEU A 361 -16.90 -5.16 -30.08
C LEU A 361 -15.86 -5.64 -31.08
N SER A 362 -16.28 -6.41 -32.08
CA SER A 362 -15.38 -6.98 -33.09
C SER A 362 -15.71 -6.41 -34.49
N VAL A 363 -14.66 -6.09 -35.23
CA VAL A 363 -14.76 -5.79 -36.67
C VAL A 363 -14.00 -6.87 -37.42
N LEU A 364 -14.66 -7.55 -38.32
CA LEU A 364 -14.19 -8.74 -39.02
C LEU A 364 -14.13 -8.47 -40.51
N ASP A 365 -13.01 -8.79 -41.13
CA ASP A 365 -12.85 -8.72 -42.59
C ASP A 365 -12.50 -10.10 -43.22
N ARG A 366 -12.29 -10.11 -44.53
CA ARG A 366 -11.94 -11.30 -45.35
C ARG A 366 -10.64 -11.09 -46.10
N GLY A 367 -9.76 -10.20 -45.65
CA GLY A 367 -8.49 -9.88 -46.28
C GLY A 367 -7.39 -10.93 -46.05
N GLN A 368 -6.17 -10.56 -46.25
CA GLN A 368 -5.00 -11.45 -46.12
C GLN A 368 -4.57 -11.72 -44.67
N GLY A 369 -5.21 -11.02 -43.71
CA GLY A 369 -4.76 -11.05 -42.31
C GLY A 369 -3.45 -10.26 -42.11
N ILE A 370 -2.82 -10.51 -40.95
CA ILE A 370 -1.58 -9.83 -40.52
C ILE A 370 -0.52 -10.87 -40.15
N ASP A 371 0.76 -10.54 -40.39
CA ASP A 371 1.86 -11.36 -39.91
C ASP A 371 1.86 -11.37 -38.37
N PRO A 372 1.87 -12.53 -37.70
CA PRO A 372 1.96 -12.60 -36.24
C PRO A 372 3.13 -11.81 -35.65
N ALA A 373 4.24 -11.67 -36.37
CA ALA A 373 5.39 -10.89 -35.91
C ALA A 373 5.15 -9.35 -35.91
N GLU A 374 4.17 -8.89 -36.72
CA GLU A 374 3.84 -7.46 -36.81
C GLU A 374 2.71 -7.01 -35.86
N VAL A 375 1.96 -7.95 -35.24
CA VAL A 375 0.77 -7.66 -34.43
C VAL A 375 1.04 -6.64 -33.33
N ASP A 376 2.16 -6.72 -32.62
CA ASP A 376 2.49 -5.80 -31.54
C ASP A 376 2.93 -4.44 -32.05
N SER A 377 3.61 -4.41 -33.20
CA SER A 377 4.20 -3.18 -33.75
C SER A 377 3.20 -2.31 -34.50
N ILE A 378 2.13 -2.92 -35.09
CA ILE A 378 1.16 -2.20 -35.93
C ILE A 378 0.27 -1.21 -35.13
N PHE A 379 0.26 -1.34 -33.80
CA PHE A 379 -0.40 -0.38 -32.92
C PHE A 379 0.46 0.86 -32.62
N ASN A 380 1.72 0.87 -33.04
CA ASN A 380 2.56 2.06 -32.87
C ASN A 380 2.23 3.12 -33.92
N PRO A 381 2.21 4.42 -33.55
CA PRO A 381 1.91 5.49 -34.49
C PRO A 381 2.85 5.45 -35.71
N PHE A 382 2.32 5.73 -36.91
CA PHE A 382 3.04 5.80 -38.18
C PHE A 382 3.62 4.47 -38.68
N ILE A 383 3.39 3.35 -38.00
CA ILE A 383 3.80 2.03 -38.51
C ILE A 383 2.75 1.49 -39.44
N ARG A 384 3.21 1.01 -40.59
CA ARG A 384 2.41 0.33 -41.63
C ARG A 384 3.01 -1.04 -41.86
N GLY A 385 2.16 -2.08 -41.97
CA GLY A 385 2.63 -3.42 -42.30
C GLY A 385 3.33 -3.42 -43.67
N ASP A 386 4.33 -4.29 -43.83
CA ASP A 386 5.18 -4.33 -45.05
C ASP A 386 4.38 -4.48 -46.35
N LYS A 387 3.23 -5.14 -46.31
CA LYS A 387 2.35 -5.33 -47.47
C LYS A 387 1.49 -4.09 -47.81
N ALA A 388 1.39 -3.12 -46.90
CA ALA A 388 0.59 -1.90 -47.05
C ALA A 388 1.37 -0.69 -47.54
N ARG A 389 2.67 -0.84 -47.88
CA ARG A 389 3.56 0.29 -48.29
C ARG A 389 3.10 1.02 -49.54
N GLY A 390 2.24 0.45 -50.38
CA GLY A 390 1.67 1.09 -51.58
C GLY A 390 0.23 1.57 -51.44
N GLY A 391 -0.44 1.40 -50.30
CA GLY A 391 -1.84 1.72 -50.08
C GLY A 391 -2.07 3.08 -49.42
N LYS A 392 -3.33 3.59 -49.48
CA LYS A 392 -3.76 4.79 -48.76
C LYS A 392 -3.82 4.52 -47.27
N GLY A 393 -3.18 5.32 -46.42
CA GLY A 393 -3.30 5.26 -44.97
C GLY A 393 -2.10 5.87 -44.22
N THR A 394 -2.37 6.49 -43.06
CA THR A 394 -1.41 7.26 -42.27
C THR A 394 -0.65 6.41 -41.24
N GLY A 395 -1.05 5.18 -40.98
CA GLY A 395 -0.54 4.36 -39.87
C GLY A 395 -0.96 4.84 -38.47
N LEU A 396 -1.96 5.72 -38.38
CA LEU A 396 -2.48 6.26 -37.11
C LEU A 396 -3.75 5.56 -36.63
N GLY A 397 -4.51 4.92 -37.55
CA GLY A 397 -5.85 4.38 -37.24
C GLY A 397 -5.84 3.38 -36.06
N LEU A 398 -4.98 2.36 -36.10
CA LEU A 398 -4.89 1.36 -35.02
C LEU A 398 -4.30 1.92 -33.73
N ALA A 399 -3.38 2.89 -33.80
CA ALA A 399 -2.87 3.60 -32.63
C ALA A 399 -3.98 4.39 -31.91
N ILE A 400 -4.88 5.02 -32.67
CA ILE A 400 -6.08 5.69 -32.16
C ILE A 400 -7.01 4.69 -31.49
N VAL A 401 -7.27 3.56 -32.12
CA VAL A 401 -8.10 2.50 -31.56
C VAL A 401 -7.57 2.00 -30.23
N LYS A 402 -6.27 1.67 -30.14
CA LYS A 402 -5.61 1.20 -28.89
C LYS A 402 -5.73 2.23 -27.78
N ARG A 403 -5.52 3.49 -28.09
CA ARG A 403 -5.61 4.59 -27.14
C ARG A 403 -7.03 4.78 -26.61
N ILE A 404 -8.03 4.81 -27.49
CA ILE A 404 -9.44 4.96 -27.09
C ILE A 404 -9.92 3.76 -26.27
N ALA A 405 -9.55 2.54 -26.65
CA ALA A 405 -9.84 1.35 -25.85
C ALA A 405 -9.26 1.47 -24.44
N ALA A 406 -7.98 1.87 -24.31
CA ALA A 406 -7.32 2.07 -23.01
C ALA A 406 -7.99 3.17 -22.17
N GLN A 407 -8.48 4.26 -22.76
CA GLN A 407 -9.22 5.33 -22.07
C GLN A 407 -10.56 4.85 -21.50
N HIS A 408 -11.14 3.81 -22.09
CA HIS A 408 -12.34 3.13 -21.60
C HIS A 408 -12.00 1.97 -20.64
N GLY A 409 -10.72 1.84 -20.22
CA GLY A 409 -10.27 0.74 -19.35
C GLY A 409 -10.25 -0.62 -20.04
N GLY A 410 -10.35 -0.65 -21.35
CA GLY A 410 -10.38 -1.84 -22.17
C GLY A 410 -9.06 -2.15 -22.88
N SER A 411 -9.09 -3.12 -23.76
CA SER A 411 -7.97 -3.55 -24.59
C SER A 411 -8.42 -3.81 -26.03
N VAL A 412 -7.46 -3.85 -26.95
CA VAL A 412 -7.69 -4.23 -28.34
C VAL A 412 -6.74 -5.36 -28.73
N GLU A 413 -7.24 -6.34 -29.45
CA GLU A 413 -6.52 -7.50 -29.96
C GLU A 413 -6.80 -7.66 -31.45
N LEU A 414 -5.80 -8.12 -32.20
CA LEU A 414 -5.94 -8.50 -33.60
C LEU A 414 -5.74 -10.02 -33.71
N ARG A 415 -6.65 -10.71 -34.37
CA ARG A 415 -6.60 -12.17 -34.59
C ARG A 415 -6.83 -12.50 -36.03
N ASN A 416 -5.96 -13.32 -36.63
CA ASN A 416 -6.23 -13.89 -37.95
C ASN A 416 -7.38 -14.88 -37.84
N ARG A 417 -8.28 -14.88 -38.84
CA ARG A 417 -9.46 -15.74 -38.90
C ARG A 417 -9.14 -17.04 -39.66
N ASP A 418 -9.77 -18.12 -39.24
CA ASP A 418 -9.73 -19.37 -39.98
C ASP A 418 -10.40 -19.17 -41.37
N GLY A 419 -9.68 -19.50 -42.43
CA GLY A 419 -10.15 -19.28 -43.82
C GLY A 419 -9.84 -17.89 -44.38
N GLY A 420 -8.99 -17.09 -43.71
CA GLY A 420 -8.52 -15.76 -44.15
C GLY A 420 -9.31 -14.61 -43.57
N GLY A 421 -8.65 -13.49 -43.43
CA GLY A 421 -9.17 -12.26 -42.86
C GLY A 421 -8.62 -11.94 -41.46
N LEU A 422 -8.98 -10.78 -40.96
CA LEU A 422 -8.61 -10.28 -39.65
C LEU A 422 -9.84 -10.02 -38.79
N GLU A 423 -9.76 -10.30 -37.52
CA GLU A 423 -10.70 -9.86 -36.50
C GLU A 423 -9.97 -8.85 -35.60
N ALA A 424 -10.45 -7.59 -35.58
CA ALA A 424 -10.08 -6.59 -34.63
C ALA A 424 -11.08 -6.60 -33.47
N ARG A 425 -10.67 -7.05 -32.32
CA ARG A 425 -11.51 -7.25 -31.13
C ARG A 425 -11.18 -6.21 -30.06
N VAL A 426 -12.18 -5.41 -29.67
CA VAL A 426 -12.10 -4.43 -28.58
C VAL A 426 -12.88 -4.98 -27.39
N CYS A 427 -12.22 -5.13 -26.26
CA CYS A 427 -12.80 -5.61 -24.99
C CYS A 427 -12.98 -4.43 -24.03
N LEU A 428 -14.22 -4.14 -23.63
CA LEU A 428 -14.58 -3.01 -22.76
C LEU A 428 -15.21 -3.52 -21.47
N PRO A 429 -14.66 -3.20 -20.28
CA PRO A 429 -15.21 -3.68 -19.02
C PRO A 429 -16.58 -3.06 -18.72
N LEU A 430 -17.54 -3.87 -18.29
CA LEU A 430 -18.83 -3.42 -17.77
C LEU A 430 -18.64 -2.97 -16.32
N GLY A 431 -18.73 -1.67 -16.02
CA GLY A 431 -18.80 -1.16 -14.65
C GLY A 431 -17.58 -0.39 -14.12
N LEU A 432 -16.58 0.02 -14.93
CA LEU A 432 -15.34 0.64 -14.44
C LEU A 432 -15.22 2.17 -14.64
N LEU A 433 -16.16 2.85 -15.27
CA LEU A 433 -16.03 4.27 -15.63
C LEU A 433 -16.83 5.25 -14.75
N LEU A 434 -17.66 4.80 -13.85
CA LEU A 434 -18.31 5.68 -12.88
C LEU A 434 -17.33 6.00 -11.74
N PRO A 435 -17.09 7.28 -11.40
CA PRO A 435 -16.38 7.62 -10.20
C PRO A 435 -17.20 7.08 -9.00
N ARG A 436 -16.67 6.11 -8.27
CA ARG A 436 -17.18 5.75 -6.93
C ARG A 436 -16.96 6.96 -6.03
N GLY A 437 -17.95 7.87 -5.99
CA GLY A 437 -17.85 9.07 -5.16
C GLY A 437 -18.96 10.06 -5.39
N ALA A 438 -20.21 9.61 -5.26
CA ALA A 438 -21.34 10.47 -4.96
C ALA A 438 -22.35 9.60 -4.20
N ALA A 439 -22.08 9.37 -2.90
CA ALA A 439 -23.04 9.00 -1.88
C ALA A 439 -22.49 9.52 -0.54
#